data_94ca60c38fca798bd9db9882749ff69c
#
_entry.id   94ca60c38fca798bd9db9882749ff69c
#
_cell.length_a   1.000
_cell.length_b   1.000
_cell.length_c   1.000
_cell.angle_alpha   90.00
_cell.angle_beta   90.00
_cell.angle_gamma   90.00
#
_symmetry.space_group_name_H-M   'P 1'
#
loop_
_entity.id
_entity.type
_entity.pdbx_description
1 polymer ?
#
loop_
_entity_poly.entity_id
_entity_poly.type
_entity_poly.pdbx_seq_one_letter_code
_entity_poly.pdbx_strand_id
1 'polypeptide(L)' 'MSKDAAAAQLVAALNEAALHEAPGADLVSVELTFVSTEAIARIDARTERRTRTLAFLVADAFDQAGARVASGSSVHKIA' A
#
# COMPACT_ATOMS: atom_id res chain seq x y z
N MET A 1 -9.13 3.54 -14.80
CA MET A 1 -8.59 4.48 -13.80
C MET A 1 -7.18 4.89 -14.20
N SER A 2 -6.80 6.13 -13.99
CA SER A 2 -5.44 6.57 -14.28
C SER A 2 -4.47 5.97 -13.27
N LYS A 3 -3.21 5.82 -13.67
CA LYS A 3 -2.16 5.34 -12.76
C LYS A 3 -1.97 6.27 -11.57
N ASP A 4 -2.13 7.58 -11.80
CA ASP A 4 -1.99 8.55 -10.71
C ASP A 4 -3.06 8.35 -9.63
N ALA A 5 -4.30 8.14 -10.03
CA ALA A 5 -5.39 7.89 -9.08
C ALA A 5 -5.18 6.55 -8.35
N ALA A 6 -4.77 5.52 -9.07
CA ALA A 6 -4.50 4.21 -8.48
C ALA A 6 -3.32 4.28 -7.52
N ALA A 7 -2.26 5.01 -7.88
CA ALA A 7 -1.10 5.21 -7.00
C ALA A 7 -1.51 5.90 -5.70
N ALA A 8 -2.33 6.94 -5.79
CA ALA A 8 -2.81 7.66 -4.61
C ALA A 8 -3.62 6.73 -3.68
N GLN A 9 -4.46 5.87 -4.23
CA GLN A 9 -5.23 4.91 -3.44
C GLN A 9 -4.33 3.91 -2.73
N LEU A 10 -3.32 3.39 -3.43
CA LEU A 10 -2.38 2.44 -2.84
C LEU A 10 -1.54 3.09 -1.74
N VAL A 11 -1.03 4.30 -1.98
CA VAL A 11 -0.24 5.01 -0.96
C VAL A 11 -1.10 5.31 0.26
N ALA A 12 -2.35 5.74 0.07
CA ALA A 12 -3.27 6.00 1.18
C ALA A 12 -3.52 4.73 2.00
N ALA A 13 -3.72 3.59 1.33
CA ALA A 13 -3.96 2.32 2.02
C ALA A 13 -2.73 1.88 2.82
N LEU A 14 -1.54 2.03 2.25
CA LEU A 14 -0.29 1.69 2.94
C LEU A 14 -0.06 2.60 4.14
N ASN A 15 -0.30 3.91 3.99
CA ASN A 15 -0.18 4.85 5.09
C ASN A 15 -1.17 4.54 6.21
N GLU A 16 -2.40 4.24 5.88
CA GLU A 16 -3.42 3.90 6.86
C GLU A 16 -3.03 2.63 7.63
N ALA A 17 -2.58 1.61 6.93
CA ALA A 17 -2.13 0.37 7.56
C ALA A 17 -0.93 0.61 8.47
N ALA A 18 0.00 1.47 8.06
CA ALA A 18 1.15 1.82 8.88
C ALA A 18 0.75 2.56 10.16
N LEU A 19 -0.23 3.45 10.09
CA LEU A 19 -0.72 4.18 11.26
C LEU A 19 -1.46 3.26 12.23
N HIS A 20 -2.12 2.22 11.73
CA HIS A 20 -2.71 1.19 12.58
C HIS A 20 -1.65 0.37 13.29
N GLU A 21 -0.53 0.10 12.61
CA GLU A 21 0.57 -0.64 13.19
C GLU A 21 1.29 0.18 14.25
N ALA A 22 1.55 1.46 13.96
CA ALA A 22 2.25 2.35 14.89
C ALA A 22 1.79 3.78 14.67
N PRO A 23 1.09 4.39 15.64
CA PRO A 23 0.71 5.80 15.54
C PRO A 23 1.94 6.67 15.33
N GLY A 24 1.85 7.61 14.41
CA GLY A 24 2.96 8.52 14.10
C GLY A 24 3.96 7.95 13.10
N ALA A 25 3.69 6.79 12.50
CA ALA A 25 4.57 6.23 11.48
C ALA A 25 4.65 7.15 10.26
N ASP A 26 5.88 7.38 9.78
CA ASP A 26 6.15 8.26 8.64
C ASP A 26 6.62 7.46 7.43
N LEU A 27 6.05 7.75 6.27
CA LEU A 27 6.45 7.12 5.02
C LEU A 27 7.88 7.50 4.66
N VAL A 28 8.73 6.50 4.43
CA VAL A 28 10.11 6.69 3.99
C VAL A 28 10.24 6.40 2.51
N SER A 29 9.68 5.29 2.05
CA SER A 29 9.75 4.92 0.64
C SER A 29 8.55 4.07 0.27
N VAL A 30 8.22 4.10 -1.01
CA VAL A 30 7.14 3.30 -1.55
C VAL A 30 7.51 2.84 -2.95
N GLU A 31 7.15 1.60 -3.27
CA GLU A 31 7.33 1.04 -4.60
C GLU A 31 6.00 0.47 -5.05
N LEU A 32 5.57 0.85 -6.25
CA LEU A 32 4.31 0.42 -6.83
C LEU A 32 4.55 -0.28 -8.14
N THR A 33 3.78 -1.33 -8.40
CA THR A 33 3.82 -2.08 -9.65
C THR A 33 2.41 -2.17 -10.19
N PHE A 34 2.21 -1.76 -11.45
CA PHE A 34 0.91 -1.80 -12.10
C PHE A 34 0.87 -2.92 -13.12
N VAL A 35 -0.16 -3.76 -13.02
CA VAL A 35 -0.35 -4.90 -13.90
C VAL A 35 -1.41 -4.60 -14.95
N SER A 36 -2.36 -3.74 -14.62
CA SER A 36 -3.53 -3.45 -15.44
C SER A 36 -3.97 -2.01 -15.22
N THR A 37 -4.80 -1.48 -16.14
CA THR A 37 -5.41 -0.16 -16.00
C THR A 37 -6.85 -0.22 -15.50
N GLU A 38 -7.33 -1.40 -15.12
CA GLU A 38 -8.67 -1.55 -14.58
C GLU A 38 -8.83 -0.80 -13.27
N ALA A 39 -10.05 -0.39 -12.97
CA ALA A 39 -10.34 0.32 -11.74
C ALA A 39 -10.17 -0.59 -10.52
N ILE A 40 -9.65 -0.05 -9.44
CA ILE A 40 -9.48 -0.77 -8.19
C ILE A 40 -10.82 -0.86 -7.48
N ALA A 41 -11.24 -2.08 -7.18
CA ALA A 41 -12.44 -2.34 -6.38
C ALA A 41 -12.11 -2.64 -4.92
N ARG A 42 -10.93 -3.19 -4.65
CA ARG A 42 -10.53 -3.59 -3.31
C ARG A 42 -9.02 -3.51 -3.17
N ILE A 43 -8.56 -3.10 -1.98
CA ILE A 43 -7.14 -3.11 -1.65
C ILE A 43 -6.97 -3.86 -0.33
N ASP A 44 -6.05 -4.82 -0.33
CA ASP A 44 -5.62 -5.51 0.88
C ASP A 44 -4.24 -4.99 1.26
N ALA A 45 -4.14 -4.27 2.38
CA ALA A 45 -2.87 -3.79 2.89
C ALA A 45 -2.58 -4.45 4.24
N ARG A 46 -1.33 -4.84 4.45
CA ARG A 46 -0.93 -5.54 5.66
C ARG A 46 0.52 -5.29 6.00
N THR A 47 0.87 -5.50 7.26
CA THR A 47 2.26 -5.44 7.71
C THR A 47 2.93 -6.74 7.30
N GLU A 48 4.01 -6.63 6.52
CA GLU A 48 4.83 -7.78 6.16
C GLU A 48 5.86 -8.08 7.24
N ARG A 49 6.45 -7.03 7.78
CA ARG A 49 7.50 -7.15 8.77
C ARG A 49 7.58 -5.87 9.58
N ARG A 50 7.97 -5.98 10.83
CA ARG A 50 8.20 -4.83 11.69
C ARG A 50 9.48 -5.02 12.48
N THR A 51 10.28 -3.96 12.54
CA THR A 51 11.43 -3.89 13.43
C THR A 51 11.15 -2.83 14.51
N ARG A 52 12.14 -2.56 15.35
CA ARG A 52 12.00 -1.55 16.41
C ARG A 52 11.71 -0.16 15.84
N THR A 53 12.30 0.18 14.70
CA THR A 53 12.25 1.53 14.13
C THR A 53 11.58 1.62 12.77
N LEU A 54 11.27 0.49 12.14
CA LEU A 54 10.71 0.44 10.79
C LEU A 54 9.54 -0.52 10.72
N ALA A 55 8.58 -0.18 9.87
CA ALA A 55 7.50 -1.07 9.48
C ALA A 55 7.52 -1.25 7.97
N PHE A 56 7.39 -2.49 7.53
CA PHE A 56 7.37 -2.87 6.12
C PHE A 56 5.96 -3.33 5.79
N LEU A 57 5.29 -2.60 4.90
CA LEU A 57 3.91 -2.88 4.52
C LEU A 57 3.85 -3.34 3.06
N VAL A 58 2.87 -4.16 2.76
CA VAL A 58 2.56 -4.57 1.40
C VAL A 58 1.07 -4.40 1.15
N ALA A 59 0.72 -4.17 -0.10
CA ALA A 59 -0.67 -4.04 -0.51
C ALA A 59 -0.87 -4.66 -1.88
N ASP A 60 -2.02 -5.28 -2.07
CA ASP A 60 -2.48 -5.78 -3.37
C ASP A 60 -3.82 -5.13 -3.68
N ALA A 61 -3.97 -4.67 -4.91
CA ALA A 61 -5.21 -4.06 -5.39
C ALA A 61 -5.86 -4.96 -6.42
N PHE A 62 -7.18 -5.12 -6.32
CA PHE A 62 -7.96 -6.03 -7.15
C PHE A 62 -9.10 -5.29 -7.82
N ASP A 63 -9.46 -5.74 -9.02
CA ASP A 63 -10.61 -5.20 -9.74
C ASP A 63 -11.91 -5.90 -9.30
N GLN A 64 -13.02 -5.56 -9.96
CA GLN A 64 -14.34 -6.13 -9.66
C GLN A 64 -14.39 -7.65 -9.87
N ALA A 65 -13.60 -8.15 -10.79
CA ALA A 65 -13.54 -9.58 -11.07
C ALA A 65 -12.61 -10.34 -10.13
N GLY A 66 -11.91 -9.62 -9.24
CA GLY A 66 -10.96 -10.23 -8.31
C GLY A 66 -9.58 -10.44 -8.90
N ALA A 67 -9.29 -9.91 -10.08
CA ALA A 67 -7.97 -10.00 -10.67
C ALA A 67 -7.08 -8.89 -10.11
N ARG A 68 -5.81 -9.19 -9.86
CA ARG A 68 -4.88 -8.19 -9.34
C ARG A 68 -4.54 -7.18 -10.41
N VAL A 69 -4.70 -5.89 -10.08
CA VAL A 69 -4.41 -4.79 -10.99
C VAL A 69 -3.13 -4.06 -10.61
N ALA A 70 -2.71 -4.12 -9.36
CA ALA A 70 -1.51 -3.45 -8.89
C ALA A 70 -1.07 -4.04 -7.56
N SER A 71 0.18 -3.76 -7.21
CA SER A 71 0.71 -4.10 -5.90
C SER A 71 1.64 -2.98 -5.44
N GLY A 72 1.89 -2.93 -4.14
CA GLY A 72 2.78 -1.94 -3.58
C GLY A 72 3.46 -2.45 -2.33
N SER A 73 4.60 -1.84 -2.03
CA SER A 73 5.28 -2.05 -0.76
C SER A 73 5.78 -0.71 -0.27
N SER A 74 5.86 -0.58 1.04
CA SER A 74 6.33 0.67 1.64
C SER A 74 7.14 0.40 2.89
N VAL A 75 7.96 1.39 3.23
CA VAL A 75 8.74 1.39 4.47
C VAL A 75 8.36 2.65 5.22
N HIS A 76 8.05 2.50 6.50
CA HIS A 76 7.67 3.61 7.38
C HIS A 76 8.58 3.62 8.60
N LYS A 77 8.98 4.81 9.00
CA LYS A 77 9.76 5.00 10.22
C LYS A 77 8.79 5.16 11.40
N ILE A 78 9.00 4.41 12.47
CA ILE A 78 8.08 4.37 13.60
C ILE A 78 8.68 4.91 14.89
N ALA A 79 9.78 5.53 14.83
CA ALA A 79 10.27 6.28 15.99
C ALA A 79 11.62 6.83 15.74
#